data_84da33a42e31d4e86a240de99bd0bee9
#
_entry.id   84da33a42e31d4e86a240de99bd0bee9
#
_cell.length_a   1.000
_cell.length_b   1.000
_cell.length_c   1.000
_cell.angle_alpha   90.00
_cell.angle_beta   90.00
_cell.angle_gamma   90.00
#
_symmetry.space_group_name_H-M   'P 1'
#
loop_
_entity.id
_entity.type
_entity.pdbx_description
1 polymer ?
#
loop_
_entity_poly.entity_id
_entity_poly.type
_entity_poly.pdbx_seq_one_letter_code
_entity_poly.pdbx_strand_id
1 'polypeptide(L)'
;MSTWFDRGKGALRKLNSRPLLGVTLACVALLCLAQGLTGLLTLSALQRQIVDATAARVEASARQSAIVIENGVRLGKPLEQYFGLRDLLDGLLEESHGVTGVAVVLKDGRLVASAGVLVPHAARLARALAFPDDEPDVQRQPSGSVRLVGDEAVSLGIPLAGSDGIVRAALVLGWSRDPAFMHALMWRNLQVLALVTAAVALALALALVLRRGERRRRERGGARARFVLPLVALLLAQGVYAGYTIGMFRDVWLDVVRHNAVVLATGLQRGLDRVLGYGLELHQLRGVDRLFSRTIHAYPLIGSIALVASDGRVLQEVDARGSVTGDAQRRFADDPGYTVSLPLGGPDASRGALALRLDG
;
A
#
# COMPACT_ATOMS: atom_id res chain seq x y z
N MET A 1 10.79 -54.70 -25.09
CA MET A 1 10.83 -53.35 -24.51
C MET A 1 11.29 -52.22 -25.45
N SER A 2 11.49 -52.50 -26.75
CA SER A 2 12.03 -51.54 -27.76
C SER A 2 10.95 -50.79 -28.59
N THR A 3 9.73 -51.26 -28.60
CA THR A 3 8.68 -50.71 -29.50
C THR A 3 7.97 -49.41 -29.00
N TRP A 4 8.12 -49.07 -27.72
CA TRP A 4 7.53 -47.85 -27.14
C TRP A 4 8.38 -46.61 -27.41
N PHE A 5 9.71 -46.75 -27.42
CA PHE A 5 10.65 -45.68 -27.68
C PHE A 5 10.64 -45.20 -29.14
N ASP A 6 10.33 -46.07 -30.10
CA ASP A 6 10.28 -45.71 -31.52
C ASP A 6 8.98 -45.00 -31.91
N ARG A 7 7.85 -45.24 -31.20
CA ARG A 7 6.61 -44.46 -31.43
C ARG A 7 6.75 -43.03 -30.92
N GLY A 8 7.47 -42.76 -29.82
CA GLY A 8 7.75 -41.45 -29.32
C GLY A 8 8.61 -40.60 -30.29
N LYS A 9 9.63 -41.20 -30.86
CA LYS A 9 10.51 -40.55 -31.88
C LYS A 9 9.77 -40.22 -33.16
N GLY A 10 8.81 -41.06 -33.61
CA GLY A 10 7.98 -40.80 -34.77
C GLY A 10 7.00 -39.64 -34.57
N ALA A 11 6.45 -39.47 -33.36
CA ALA A 11 5.57 -38.36 -33.04
C ALA A 11 6.34 -37.01 -32.93
N LEU A 12 7.50 -37.01 -32.31
CA LEU A 12 8.39 -35.84 -32.26
C LEU A 12 8.94 -35.45 -33.64
N ARG A 13 9.23 -36.41 -34.50
CA ARG A 13 9.70 -36.17 -35.89
C ARG A 13 8.57 -35.61 -36.79
N LYS A 14 7.30 -35.99 -36.55
CA LYS A 14 6.13 -35.38 -37.19
C LYS A 14 5.83 -33.96 -36.72
N LEU A 15 6.13 -33.62 -35.46
CA LEU A 15 6.05 -32.24 -34.93
C LEU A 15 7.13 -31.35 -35.55
N ASN A 16 8.34 -31.86 -35.75
CA ASN A 16 9.46 -31.10 -36.34
C ASN A 16 9.29 -30.82 -37.83
N SER A 17 8.39 -31.53 -38.53
CA SER A 17 8.05 -31.27 -39.93
C SER A 17 7.06 -30.10 -40.14
N ARG A 18 6.63 -29.42 -39.10
CA ARG A 18 5.72 -28.27 -39.15
C ARG A 18 6.34 -27.03 -38.47
N PRO A 19 7.24 -26.32 -39.14
CA PRO A 19 7.99 -25.19 -38.56
C PRO A 19 7.08 -24.09 -38.00
N LEU A 20 5.87 -23.94 -38.55
CA LEU A 20 4.87 -22.98 -38.03
C LEU A 20 4.34 -23.33 -36.66
N LEU A 21 4.15 -24.63 -36.34
CA LEU A 21 3.63 -25.08 -35.06
C LEU A 21 4.70 -24.92 -33.98
N GLY A 22 5.97 -25.15 -34.29
CA GLY A 22 7.10 -24.89 -33.41
C GLY A 22 7.26 -23.42 -33.08
N VAL A 23 7.16 -22.54 -34.09
CA VAL A 23 7.26 -21.09 -33.87
C VAL A 23 6.11 -20.56 -33.02
N THR A 24 4.85 -20.98 -33.32
CA THR A 24 3.71 -20.53 -32.48
C THR A 24 3.80 -21.00 -31.04
N LEU A 25 4.24 -22.24 -30.81
CA LEU A 25 4.41 -22.78 -29.46
C LEU A 25 5.54 -22.06 -28.71
N ALA A 26 6.63 -21.76 -29.39
CA ALA A 26 7.73 -20.96 -28.83
C ALA A 26 7.27 -19.54 -28.49
N CYS A 27 6.48 -18.88 -29.36
CA CYS A 27 5.92 -17.55 -29.08
C CYS A 27 4.98 -17.57 -27.87
N VAL A 28 4.09 -18.56 -27.75
CA VAL A 28 3.20 -18.70 -26.60
C VAL A 28 3.99 -18.96 -25.32
N ALA A 29 4.99 -19.83 -25.36
CA ALA A 29 5.86 -20.09 -24.20
C ALA A 29 6.60 -18.84 -23.74
N LEU A 30 7.13 -18.08 -24.67
CA LEU A 30 7.85 -16.82 -24.40
C LEU A 30 6.92 -15.75 -23.84
N LEU A 31 5.68 -15.68 -24.32
CA LEU A 31 4.62 -14.84 -23.79
C LEU A 31 4.30 -15.20 -22.32
N CYS A 32 4.06 -16.49 -22.05
CA CYS A 32 3.78 -16.97 -20.68
C CYS A 32 4.92 -16.62 -19.73
N LEU A 33 6.16 -16.79 -20.17
CA LEU A 33 7.34 -16.50 -19.37
C LEU A 33 7.49 -15.00 -19.10
N ALA A 34 7.32 -14.18 -20.11
CA ALA A 34 7.38 -12.72 -19.99
C ALA A 34 6.27 -12.19 -19.09
N GLN A 35 5.02 -12.62 -19.28
CA GLN A 35 3.89 -12.21 -18.45
C GLN A 35 3.99 -12.72 -17.02
N GLY A 36 4.43 -13.97 -16.83
CA GLY A 36 4.66 -14.55 -15.52
C GLY A 36 5.71 -13.77 -14.73
N LEU A 37 6.83 -13.43 -15.36
CA LEU A 37 7.89 -12.63 -14.75
C LEU A 37 7.40 -11.22 -14.40
N THR A 38 6.71 -10.56 -15.33
CA THR A 38 6.14 -9.23 -15.09
C THR A 38 5.14 -9.26 -13.94
N GLY A 39 4.25 -10.25 -13.90
CA GLY A 39 3.28 -10.43 -12.81
C GLY A 39 3.93 -10.63 -11.44
N LEU A 40 4.98 -11.47 -11.37
CA LEU A 40 5.74 -11.68 -10.13
C LEU A 40 6.43 -10.41 -9.65
N LEU A 41 7.08 -9.67 -10.54
CA LEU A 41 7.77 -8.42 -10.21
C LEU A 41 6.77 -7.36 -9.73
N THR A 42 5.64 -7.23 -10.41
CA THR A 42 4.58 -6.27 -10.03
C THR A 42 3.98 -6.60 -8.66
N LEU A 43 3.68 -7.88 -8.40
CA LEU A 43 3.17 -8.31 -7.10
C LEU A 43 4.17 -8.07 -5.97
N SER A 44 5.45 -8.35 -6.20
CA SER A 44 6.50 -8.11 -5.20
C SER A 44 6.69 -6.62 -4.91
N ALA A 45 6.61 -5.77 -5.93
CA ALA A 45 6.67 -4.32 -5.78
C ALA A 45 5.46 -3.79 -5.00
N LEU A 46 4.24 -4.24 -5.36
CA LEU A 46 3.00 -3.88 -4.67
C LEU A 46 3.03 -4.28 -3.19
N GLN A 47 3.50 -5.48 -2.90
CA GLN A 47 3.62 -5.96 -1.51
C GLN A 47 4.53 -5.06 -0.68
N ARG A 48 5.69 -4.65 -1.23
CA ARG A 48 6.60 -3.71 -0.54
C ARG A 48 5.92 -2.37 -0.29
N GLN A 49 5.25 -1.82 -1.30
CA GLN A 49 4.57 -0.52 -1.18
C GLN A 49 3.43 -0.55 -0.15
N ILE A 50 2.65 -1.63 -0.08
CA ILE A 50 1.60 -1.79 0.93
C ILE A 50 2.20 -1.82 2.34
N VAL A 51 3.29 -2.60 2.53
CA VAL A 51 3.98 -2.66 3.82
C VAL A 51 4.55 -1.30 4.21
N ASP A 52 5.16 -0.58 3.26
CA ASP A 52 5.74 0.75 3.50
C ASP A 52 4.66 1.78 3.83
N ALA A 53 3.55 1.82 3.09
CA ALA A 53 2.43 2.72 3.33
C ALA A 53 1.77 2.45 4.69
N THR A 54 1.58 1.16 5.05
CA THR A 54 1.03 0.76 6.35
C THR A 54 1.98 1.16 7.48
N ALA A 55 3.27 0.90 7.33
CA ALA A 55 4.28 1.28 8.31
C ALA A 55 4.32 2.79 8.55
N ALA A 56 4.30 3.59 7.48
CA ALA A 56 4.29 5.05 7.59
C ALA A 56 3.04 5.56 8.34
N ARG A 57 1.87 4.97 8.07
CA ARG A 57 0.63 5.30 8.77
C ARG A 57 0.71 4.97 10.26
N VAL A 58 1.11 3.73 10.58
CA VAL A 58 1.24 3.25 11.96
C VAL A 58 2.26 4.08 12.72
N GLU A 59 3.39 4.41 12.09
CA GLU A 59 4.42 5.25 12.66
C GLU A 59 3.88 6.63 13.05
N ALA A 60 3.11 7.24 12.16
CA ALA A 60 2.60 8.58 12.40
C ALA A 60 1.59 8.61 13.56
N SER A 61 0.67 7.65 13.63
CA SER A 61 -0.26 7.51 14.76
C SER A 61 0.51 7.27 16.07
N ALA A 62 1.45 6.35 16.05
CA ALA A 62 2.22 5.99 17.23
C ALA A 62 3.20 7.09 17.69
N ARG A 63 3.68 7.94 16.79
CA ARG A 63 4.57 9.06 17.11
C ARG A 63 3.88 10.10 18.01
N GLN A 64 2.58 10.32 17.81
CA GLN A 64 1.80 11.18 18.69
C GLN A 64 1.80 10.64 20.12
N SER A 65 1.56 9.34 20.31
CA SER A 65 1.58 8.68 21.62
C SER A 65 2.99 8.61 22.19
N ALA A 66 4.02 8.41 21.35
CA ALA A 66 5.41 8.46 21.78
C ALA A 66 5.78 9.82 22.40
N ILE A 67 5.36 10.93 21.77
CA ILE A 67 5.58 12.29 22.31
C ILE A 67 4.93 12.46 23.70
N VAL A 68 3.72 11.92 23.87
CA VAL A 68 3.03 11.99 25.18
C VAL A 68 3.81 11.23 26.26
N ILE A 69 4.31 10.03 25.93
CA ILE A 69 5.13 9.22 26.84
C ILE A 69 6.45 9.93 27.14
N GLU A 70 7.15 10.45 26.13
CA GLU A 70 8.41 11.18 26.29
C GLU A 70 8.25 12.41 27.19
N ASN A 71 7.18 13.16 27.02
CA ASN A 71 6.89 14.33 27.88
C ASN A 71 6.70 13.91 29.35
N GLY A 72 6.04 12.77 29.59
CA GLY A 72 5.93 12.21 30.95
C GLY A 72 7.29 11.82 31.55
N VAL A 73 8.15 11.21 30.74
CA VAL A 73 9.52 10.83 31.15
C VAL A 73 10.38 12.07 31.42
N ARG A 74 10.26 13.11 30.60
CA ARG A 74 10.96 14.41 30.82
C ARG A 74 10.56 15.10 32.08
N LEU A 75 9.32 14.91 32.54
CA LEU A 75 8.81 15.43 33.82
C LEU A 75 9.27 14.59 35.04
N GLY A 76 10.20 13.64 34.84
CA GLY A 76 10.80 12.85 35.89
C GLY A 76 10.01 11.59 36.29
N LYS A 77 9.00 11.20 35.52
CA LYS A 77 8.27 9.94 35.78
C LYS A 77 9.04 8.75 35.18
N PRO A 78 9.48 7.79 36.02
CA PRO A 78 10.06 6.55 35.48
C PRO A 78 9.01 5.76 34.72
N LEU A 79 9.41 5.16 33.60
CA LEU A 79 8.49 4.44 32.72
C LEU A 79 7.77 3.29 33.43
N GLU A 80 8.44 2.61 34.36
CA GLU A 80 7.87 1.50 35.12
C GLU A 80 6.77 1.96 36.11
N GLN A 81 6.73 3.24 36.46
CA GLN A 81 5.75 3.84 37.35
C GLN A 81 4.82 4.84 36.65
N TYR A 82 4.79 4.79 35.30
CA TYR A 82 3.96 5.69 34.51
C TYR A 82 2.48 5.30 34.64
N PHE A 83 1.77 6.02 35.52
CA PHE A 83 0.33 5.81 35.69
C PHE A 83 -0.44 6.12 34.41
N GLY A 84 -1.34 5.22 34.00
CA GLY A 84 -2.14 5.37 32.75
C GLY A 84 -1.42 4.99 31.47
N LEU A 85 -0.19 4.44 31.56
CA LEU A 85 0.52 3.97 30.36
C LEU A 85 -0.27 2.89 29.61
N ARG A 86 -0.91 1.98 30.35
CA ARG A 86 -1.71 0.91 29.76
C ARG A 86 -2.94 1.47 29.05
N ASP A 87 -3.65 2.41 29.66
CA ASP A 87 -4.83 3.05 29.06
C ASP A 87 -4.44 3.80 27.78
N LEU A 88 -3.26 4.42 27.76
CA LEU A 88 -2.72 5.08 26.57
C LEU A 88 -2.40 4.08 25.46
N LEU A 89 -1.84 2.91 25.81
CA LEU A 89 -1.56 1.85 24.83
C LEU A 89 -2.84 1.19 24.32
N ASP A 90 -3.84 0.98 25.18
CA ASP A 90 -5.16 0.46 24.79
C ASP A 90 -5.84 1.45 23.84
N GLY A 91 -5.82 2.75 24.12
CA GLY A 91 -6.33 3.80 23.24
C GLY A 91 -5.58 3.83 21.90
N LEU A 92 -4.25 3.70 21.90
CA LEU A 92 -3.45 3.64 20.68
C LEU A 92 -3.80 2.40 19.83
N LEU A 93 -4.05 1.26 20.48
CA LEU A 93 -4.46 0.02 19.81
C LEU A 93 -5.82 0.17 19.15
N GLU A 94 -6.79 0.78 19.84
CA GLU A 94 -8.14 1.03 19.31
C GLU A 94 -8.13 2.03 18.14
N GLU A 95 -7.28 3.07 18.23
CA GLU A 95 -7.15 4.09 17.18
C GLU A 95 -6.39 3.58 15.95
N SER A 96 -5.48 2.63 16.14
CA SER A 96 -4.58 2.12 15.07
C SER A 96 -5.18 0.91 14.38
N HIS A 97 -6.08 1.14 13.40
CA HIS A 97 -6.68 0.05 12.62
C HIS A 97 -5.64 -0.88 11.99
N GLY A 98 -5.77 -2.17 12.28
CA GLY A 98 -4.88 -3.22 11.75
C GLY A 98 -3.65 -3.50 12.62
N VAL A 99 -3.37 -2.71 13.64
CA VAL A 99 -2.37 -3.03 14.68
C VAL A 99 -2.98 -4.09 15.60
N THR A 100 -2.25 -5.16 15.83
CA THR A 100 -2.70 -6.28 16.67
C THR A 100 -2.15 -6.20 18.09
N GLY A 101 -1.05 -5.48 18.27
CA GLY A 101 -0.43 -5.32 19.58
C GLY A 101 0.49 -4.11 19.65
N VAL A 102 0.57 -3.55 20.85
CA VAL A 102 1.42 -2.40 21.17
C VAL A 102 2.16 -2.71 22.49
N ALA A 103 3.41 -2.33 22.58
CA ALA A 103 4.22 -2.56 23.78
C ALA A 103 5.23 -1.43 23.99
N VAL A 104 5.50 -1.12 25.25
CA VAL A 104 6.65 -0.29 25.65
C VAL A 104 7.71 -1.21 26.25
N VAL A 105 8.90 -1.18 25.66
CA VAL A 105 10.02 -2.06 26.01
C VAL A 105 11.25 -1.22 26.31
N LEU A 106 11.92 -1.49 27.40
CA LEU A 106 13.16 -0.81 27.78
C LEU A 106 14.32 -1.23 26.86
N LYS A 107 15.38 -0.44 26.83
CA LYS A 107 16.60 -0.72 26.05
C LYS A 107 17.25 -2.08 26.35
N ASP A 108 17.03 -2.63 27.55
CA ASP A 108 17.53 -3.94 27.98
C ASP A 108 16.61 -5.10 27.53
N GLY A 109 15.48 -4.78 26.88
CA GLY A 109 14.52 -5.76 26.39
C GLY A 109 13.40 -6.12 27.37
N ARG A 110 13.37 -5.50 28.57
CA ARG A 110 12.28 -5.71 29.53
C ARG A 110 11.00 -5.03 29.07
N LEU A 111 9.89 -5.77 29.12
CA LEU A 111 8.56 -5.25 28.84
C LEU A 111 8.07 -4.42 30.03
N VAL A 112 7.65 -3.17 29.78
CA VAL A 112 7.06 -2.29 30.78
C VAL A 112 5.55 -2.41 30.79
N ALA A 113 4.93 -2.28 29.62
CA ALA A 113 3.49 -2.40 29.44
C ALA A 113 3.17 -2.89 28.02
N SER A 114 2.03 -3.53 27.85
CA SER A 114 1.55 -3.97 26.53
C SER A 114 0.03 -3.95 26.47
N ALA A 115 -0.50 -3.77 25.27
CA ALA A 115 -1.91 -3.89 24.92
C ALA A 115 -2.05 -4.77 23.69
N GLY A 116 -3.12 -5.57 23.62
CA GLY A 116 -3.37 -6.49 22.54
C GLY A 116 -2.47 -7.74 22.54
N VAL A 117 -2.16 -8.25 21.37
CA VAL A 117 -1.31 -9.44 21.19
C VAL A 117 0.16 -9.08 21.42
N LEU A 118 0.91 -10.00 22.02
CA LEU A 118 2.34 -9.78 22.24
C LEU A 118 3.06 -9.53 20.91
N VAL A 119 3.75 -8.38 20.83
CA VAL A 119 4.44 -7.98 19.60
C VAL A 119 5.69 -8.85 19.40
N PRO A 120 5.81 -9.58 18.28
CA PRO A 120 6.99 -10.37 18.00
C PRO A 120 8.25 -9.49 17.94
N HIS A 121 9.35 -10.00 18.46
CA HIS A 121 10.66 -9.34 18.40
C HIS A 121 10.74 -7.95 19.07
N ALA A 122 9.81 -7.58 19.94
CA ALA A 122 9.77 -6.27 20.59
C ALA A 122 11.08 -5.92 21.34
N ALA A 123 11.64 -6.87 22.06
CA ALA A 123 12.91 -6.70 22.76
C ALA A 123 14.09 -6.48 21.79
N ARG A 124 14.06 -7.12 20.62
CA ARG A 124 15.07 -6.97 19.56
C ARG A 124 15.02 -5.56 18.96
N LEU A 125 13.82 -5.05 18.68
CA LEU A 125 13.64 -3.70 18.17
C LEU A 125 14.07 -2.63 19.18
N ALA A 126 13.77 -2.83 20.46
CA ALA A 126 14.21 -1.91 21.53
C ALA A 126 15.74 -1.86 21.63
N ARG A 127 16.43 -3.01 21.53
CA ARG A 127 17.90 -3.07 21.49
C ARG A 127 18.47 -2.42 20.24
N ALA A 128 17.89 -2.69 19.06
CA ALA A 128 18.32 -2.08 17.79
C ALA A 128 18.25 -0.55 17.80
N LEU A 129 17.28 0.03 18.54
CA LEU A 129 17.15 1.48 18.70
C LEU A 129 18.20 2.05 19.67
N ALA A 130 18.51 1.30 20.75
CA ALA A 130 19.50 1.73 21.74
C ALA A 130 20.94 1.47 21.29
N PHE A 131 21.18 0.38 20.59
CA PHE A 131 22.49 -0.12 20.16
C PHE A 131 22.45 -0.46 18.66
N PRO A 132 22.68 0.55 17.81
CA PRO A 132 22.51 0.40 16.35
C PRO A 132 23.34 -0.70 15.71
N ASP A 133 24.52 -0.98 16.21
CA ASP A 133 25.46 -1.91 15.61
C ASP A 133 25.19 -3.38 15.96
N ASP A 134 24.37 -3.64 16.99
CA ASP A 134 24.11 -5.00 17.48
C ASP A 134 23.10 -5.77 16.63
N GLU A 135 22.27 -5.08 15.82
CA GLU A 135 21.15 -5.67 15.08
C GLU A 135 21.14 -5.18 13.61
N PRO A 136 22.00 -5.74 12.74
CA PRO A 136 22.15 -5.27 11.35
C PRO A 136 20.95 -5.58 10.46
N ASP A 137 20.15 -6.62 10.80
CA ASP A 137 19.01 -7.06 9.98
C ASP A 137 17.77 -6.17 10.12
N VAL A 138 17.79 -5.21 11.03
CA VAL A 138 16.67 -4.32 11.29
C VAL A 138 16.72 -3.12 10.33
N GLN A 139 15.64 -2.91 9.59
CA GLN A 139 15.53 -1.80 8.65
C GLN A 139 15.32 -0.48 9.39
N ARG A 140 16.23 0.48 9.18
CA ARG A 140 16.13 1.82 9.76
C ARG A 140 15.41 2.76 8.81
N GLN A 141 14.50 3.54 9.36
CA GLN A 141 13.78 4.56 8.62
C GLN A 141 14.46 5.92 8.79
N PRO A 142 14.35 6.84 7.82
CA PRO A 142 14.87 8.21 7.95
C PRO A 142 14.31 8.97 9.16
N SER A 143 13.14 8.58 9.62
CA SER A 143 12.45 9.10 10.82
C SER A 143 13.11 8.70 12.15
N GLY A 144 14.12 7.82 12.12
CA GLY A 144 14.77 7.25 13.32
C GLY A 144 14.03 6.05 13.90
N SER A 145 12.90 5.64 13.34
CA SER A 145 12.23 4.40 13.70
C SER A 145 12.94 3.19 13.11
N VAL A 146 12.68 2.00 13.66
CA VAL A 146 13.22 0.73 13.15
C VAL A 146 12.08 -0.22 12.83
N ARG A 147 12.24 -1.00 11.77
CA ARG A 147 11.25 -1.96 11.30
C ARG A 147 11.86 -3.33 11.12
N LEU A 148 11.13 -4.36 11.53
CA LEU A 148 11.43 -5.75 11.27
C LEU A 148 10.25 -6.39 10.54
N VAL A 149 10.51 -6.91 9.36
CA VAL A 149 9.51 -7.59 8.53
C VAL A 149 9.70 -9.08 8.69
N GLY A 150 8.82 -9.72 9.45
CA GLY A 150 8.77 -11.18 9.59
C GLY A 150 7.82 -11.82 8.57
N ASP A 151 7.73 -13.15 8.60
CA ASP A 151 6.86 -13.92 7.69
C ASP A 151 5.38 -13.69 8.00
N GLU A 152 4.99 -13.68 9.27
CA GLU A 152 3.61 -13.58 9.74
C GLU A 152 3.23 -12.17 10.24
N ALA A 153 4.21 -11.39 10.70
CA ALA A 153 3.97 -10.09 11.29
C ALA A 153 5.06 -9.08 10.92
N VAL A 154 4.65 -7.83 10.87
CA VAL A 154 5.57 -6.69 10.77
C VAL A 154 5.57 -5.99 12.12
N SER A 155 6.76 -5.65 12.61
CA SER A 155 6.95 -4.93 13.86
C SER A 155 7.70 -3.64 13.62
N LEU A 156 7.23 -2.56 14.23
CA LEU A 156 7.80 -1.20 14.14
C LEU A 156 8.17 -0.73 15.54
N GLY A 157 9.40 -0.26 15.71
CA GLY A 157 9.89 0.35 16.93
C GLY A 157 10.12 1.84 16.77
N ILE A 158 9.56 2.65 17.66
CA ILE A 158 9.74 4.09 17.71
C ILE A 158 10.59 4.40 18.97
N PRO A 159 11.69 5.15 18.85
CA PRO A 159 12.52 5.49 19.99
C PRO A 159 11.78 6.37 20.97
N LEU A 160 11.93 6.08 22.25
CA LEU A 160 11.50 6.93 23.35
C LEU A 160 12.76 7.48 24.04
N ALA A 161 13.03 8.76 23.77
CA ALA A 161 14.23 9.42 24.27
C ALA A 161 13.94 10.21 25.56
N GLY A 162 14.93 10.24 26.45
CA GLY A 162 14.92 11.11 27.61
C GLY A 162 15.19 12.58 27.26
N SER A 163 15.25 13.44 28.27
CA SER A 163 15.62 14.87 28.11
C SER A 163 17.04 15.08 27.60
N ASP A 164 17.90 14.07 27.73
CA ASP A 164 19.28 14.00 27.27
C ASP A 164 19.42 13.50 25.82
N GLY A 165 18.30 13.19 25.15
CA GLY A 165 18.29 12.64 23.81
C GLY A 165 18.68 11.15 23.74
N ILE A 166 18.99 10.51 24.87
CA ILE A 166 19.37 9.10 24.90
C ILE A 166 18.11 8.23 24.86
N VAL A 167 18.09 7.25 23.95
CA VAL A 167 16.99 6.27 23.86
C VAL A 167 16.99 5.38 25.10
N ARG A 168 15.92 5.44 25.88
CA ARG A 168 15.72 4.68 27.10
C ARG A 168 14.79 3.50 26.94
N ALA A 169 13.86 3.62 26.02
CA ALA A 169 12.86 2.61 25.70
C ALA A 169 12.43 2.71 24.23
N ALA A 170 11.62 1.79 23.79
CA ALA A 170 10.95 1.79 22.50
C ALA A 170 9.44 1.61 22.67
N LEU A 171 8.66 2.36 21.93
CA LEU A 171 7.27 2.06 21.66
C LEU A 171 7.23 1.13 20.45
N VAL A 172 6.78 -0.10 20.64
CA VAL A 172 6.79 -1.13 19.61
C VAL A 172 5.36 -1.49 19.24
N LEU A 173 5.06 -1.48 17.95
CA LEU A 173 3.78 -1.85 17.41
C LEU A 173 3.94 -3.05 16.48
N GLY A 174 2.95 -3.95 16.52
CA GLY A 174 2.91 -5.13 15.65
C GLY A 174 1.59 -5.22 14.92
N TRP A 175 1.66 -5.62 13.64
CA TRP A 175 0.47 -5.95 12.86
C TRP A 175 0.71 -7.21 12.05
N SER A 176 -0.37 -7.99 11.85
CA SER A 176 -0.26 -9.21 11.07
C SER A 176 -0.13 -8.89 9.57
N ARG A 177 0.67 -9.67 8.88
CA ARG A 177 0.63 -9.76 7.43
C ARG A 177 -0.60 -10.59 7.08
N ASP A 178 -1.51 -10.06 6.28
CA ASP A 178 -2.62 -10.86 5.79
C ASP A 178 -2.16 -11.69 4.57
N PRO A 179 -1.77 -12.96 4.79
CA PRO A 179 -1.34 -13.82 3.69
C PRO A 179 -2.51 -14.16 2.76
N ALA A 180 -3.76 -14.18 3.29
CA ALA A 180 -4.95 -14.54 2.52
C ALA A 180 -5.23 -13.51 1.43
N PHE A 181 -5.09 -12.22 1.72
CA PHE A 181 -5.23 -11.15 0.74
C PHE A 181 -4.20 -11.29 -0.40
N MET A 182 -2.94 -11.53 -0.05
CA MET A 182 -1.87 -11.71 -1.05
C MET A 182 -2.07 -12.96 -1.90
N HIS A 183 -2.50 -14.08 -1.29
CA HIS A 183 -2.84 -15.29 -2.02
C HIS A 183 -4.02 -15.05 -2.98
N ALA A 184 -5.09 -14.41 -2.54
CA ALA A 184 -6.24 -14.10 -3.40
C ALA A 184 -5.83 -13.22 -4.60
N LEU A 185 -4.98 -12.21 -4.38
CA LEU A 185 -4.45 -11.35 -5.43
C LEU A 185 -3.58 -12.14 -6.43
N MET A 186 -2.72 -13.02 -5.93
CA MET A 186 -1.87 -13.90 -6.74
C MET A 186 -2.73 -14.86 -7.58
N TRP A 187 -3.73 -15.52 -6.99
CA TRP A 187 -4.64 -16.41 -7.71
C TRP A 187 -5.43 -15.67 -8.79
N ARG A 188 -5.95 -14.48 -8.50
CA ARG A 188 -6.63 -13.64 -9.49
C ARG A 188 -5.73 -13.29 -10.67
N ASN A 189 -4.49 -12.90 -10.38
CA ASN A 189 -3.52 -12.59 -11.44
C ASN A 189 -3.17 -13.83 -12.29
N LEU A 190 -2.99 -15.00 -11.68
CA LEU A 190 -2.77 -16.25 -12.39
C LEU A 190 -3.96 -16.66 -13.26
N GLN A 191 -5.20 -16.46 -12.79
CA GLN A 191 -6.40 -16.73 -13.57
C GLN A 191 -6.48 -15.84 -14.81
N VAL A 192 -6.21 -14.53 -14.67
CA VAL A 192 -6.21 -13.61 -15.80
C VAL A 192 -5.09 -13.96 -16.79
N LEU A 193 -3.89 -14.27 -16.29
CA LEU A 193 -2.78 -14.75 -17.11
C LEU A 193 -3.18 -15.98 -17.93
N ALA A 194 -3.76 -16.99 -17.28
CA ALA A 194 -4.21 -18.21 -17.93
C ALA A 194 -5.29 -17.94 -19.00
N LEU A 195 -6.24 -17.04 -18.70
CA LEU A 195 -7.33 -16.68 -19.58
C LEU A 195 -6.84 -15.93 -20.82
N VAL A 196 -5.95 -14.94 -20.66
CA VAL A 196 -5.32 -14.20 -21.76
C VAL A 196 -4.49 -15.15 -22.63
N THR A 197 -3.70 -16.04 -22.00
CA THR A 197 -2.88 -17.01 -22.72
C THR A 197 -3.75 -18.00 -23.51
N ALA A 198 -4.82 -18.52 -22.92
CA ALA A 198 -5.77 -19.41 -23.58
C ALA A 198 -6.47 -18.72 -24.77
N ALA A 199 -6.90 -17.46 -24.59
CA ALA A 199 -7.52 -16.68 -25.67
C ALA A 199 -6.56 -16.47 -26.86
N VAL A 200 -5.29 -16.16 -26.60
CA VAL A 200 -4.27 -16.03 -27.63
C VAL A 200 -4.00 -17.35 -28.33
N ALA A 201 -3.85 -18.44 -27.58
CA ALA A 201 -3.64 -19.76 -28.14
C ALA A 201 -4.82 -20.18 -29.03
N LEU A 202 -6.05 -19.91 -28.59
CA LEU A 202 -7.27 -20.18 -29.37
C LEU A 202 -7.31 -19.32 -30.64
N ALA A 203 -7.03 -18.02 -30.56
CA ALA A 203 -6.99 -17.11 -31.71
C ALA A 203 -5.95 -17.56 -32.75
N LEU A 204 -4.76 -17.96 -32.30
CA LEU A 204 -3.70 -18.48 -33.14
C LEU A 204 -4.10 -19.82 -33.78
N ALA A 205 -4.72 -20.74 -33.05
CA ALA A 205 -5.23 -22.00 -33.54
C ALA A 205 -6.31 -21.78 -34.62
N LEU A 206 -7.28 -20.90 -34.34
CA LEU A 206 -8.34 -20.54 -35.28
C LEU A 206 -7.77 -19.92 -36.57
N ALA A 207 -6.84 -18.97 -36.45
CA ALA A 207 -6.15 -18.37 -37.59
C ALA A 207 -5.39 -19.40 -38.43
N LEU A 208 -4.78 -20.41 -37.80
CA LEU A 208 -4.12 -21.51 -38.51
C LEU A 208 -5.13 -22.41 -39.27
N VAL A 209 -6.30 -22.70 -38.67
CA VAL A 209 -7.36 -23.50 -39.27
C VAL A 209 -7.96 -22.78 -40.47
N LEU A 210 -8.33 -21.50 -40.31
CA LEU A 210 -8.91 -20.69 -41.40
C LEU A 210 -7.94 -20.57 -42.58
N ARG A 211 -6.66 -20.35 -42.32
CA ARG A 211 -5.62 -20.32 -43.38
C ARG A 211 -5.40 -21.65 -44.08
N ARG A 212 -5.65 -22.79 -43.42
CA ARG A 212 -5.63 -24.10 -44.07
C ARG A 212 -6.77 -24.24 -45.08
N GLY A 213 -7.94 -23.68 -44.77
CA GLY A 213 -9.08 -23.63 -45.73
C GLY A 213 -8.79 -22.79 -46.96
N GLU A 214 -8.14 -21.65 -46.81
CA GLU A 214 -7.82 -20.72 -47.90
C GLU A 214 -6.62 -21.18 -48.77
N ARG A 215 -5.68 -21.99 -48.23
CA ARG A 215 -4.53 -22.53 -48.99
C ARG A 215 -4.92 -23.38 -50.18
N ARG A 216 -6.13 -23.94 -50.24
CA ARG A 216 -6.65 -24.62 -51.43
C ARG A 216 -7.01 -23.66 -52.58
N ARG A 217 -7.05 -22.33 -52.30
CA ARG A 217 -7.48 -21.31 -53.30
C ARG A 217 -6.41 -20.30 -53.75
N ARG A 218 -5.28 -20.12 -53.06
CA ARG A 218 -4.29 -19.09 -53.40
C ARG A 218 -2.85 -19.47 -53.07
N GLU A 219 -2.06 -19.85 -54.03
CA GLU A 219 -0.61 -20.15 -53.90
C GLU A 219 0.31 -18.91 -53.83
N ARG A 220 -0.22 -17.69 -53.74
CA ARG A 220 0.59 -16.44 -53.78
C ARG A 220 0.44 -15.50 -52.58
N GLY A 221 0.36 -15.98 -51.36
CA GLY A 221 0.36 -15.13 -50.15
C GLY A 221 1.70 -15.17 -49.42
N GLY A 222 2.46 -14.07 -49.43
CA GLY A 222 3.85 -13.98 -49.04
C GLY A 222 4.21 -14.48 -47.63
N ALA A 223 5.44 -14.95 -47.49
CA ALA A 223 6.04 -15.45 -46.26
C ALA A 223 5.91 -14.45 -45.07
N ARG A 224 5.91 -13.15 -45.36
CA ARG A 224 5.78 -12.06 -44.34
C ARG A 224 4.48 -12.14 -43.53
N ALA A 225 3.34 -12.46 -44.17
CA ALA A 225 2.05 -12.57 -43.46
C ALA A 225 1.98 -13.73 -42.49
N ARG A 226 2.89 -14.70 -42.58
CA ARG A 226 2.94 -15.87 -41.65
C ARG A 226 3.53 -15.52 -40.30
N PHE A 227 4.41 -14.52 -40.21
CA PHE A 227 5.05 -14.08 -38.98
C PHE A 227 4.35 -12.86 -38.37
N VAL A 228 3.74 -12.01 -39.20
CA VAL A 228 3.06 -10.79 -38.75
C VAL A 228 1.85 -11.12 -37.89
N LEU A 229 1.02 -12.09 -38.23
CA LEU A 229 -0.20 -12.39 -37.47
C LEU A 229 0.07 -12.89 -36.06
N PRO A 230 0.95 -13.90 -35.80
CA PRO A 230 1.28 -14.30 -34.44
C PRO A 230 1.97 -13.17 -33.66
N LEU A 231 2.79 -12.34 -34.29
CA LEU A 231 3.43 -11.21 -33.64
C LEU A 231 2.41 -10.15 -33.20
N VAL A 232 1.45 -9.80 -34.09
CA VAL A 232 0.38 -8.85 -33.72
C VAL A 232 -0.50 -9.40 -32.61
N ALA A 233 -0.88 -10.68 -32.68
CA ALA A 233 -1.66 -11.33 -31.62
C ALA A 233 -0.92 -11.31 -30.26
N LEU A 234 0.40 -11.54 -30.31
CA LEU A 234 1.26 -11.49 -29.11
C LEU A 234 1.34 -10.09 -28.54
N LEU A 235 1.53 -9.06 -29.37
CA LEU A 235 1.57 -7.66 -28.94
C LEU A 235 0.23 -7.20 -28.36
N LEU A 236 -0.88 -7.59 -28.99
CA LEU A 236 -2.22 -7.29 -28.46
C LEU A 236 -2.46 -7.95 -27.10
N ALA A 237 -2.09 -9.22 -26.94
CA ALA A 237 -2.21 -9.92 -25.67
C ALA A 237 -1.37 -9.28 -24.59
N GLN A 238 -0.14 -8.89 -24.91
CA GLN A 238 0.74 -8.18 -23.99
C GLN A 238 0.15 -6.82 -23.60
N GLY A 239 -0.41 -6.08 -24.56
CA GLY A 239 -1.08 -4.81 -24.29
C GLY A 239 -2.29 -4.95 -23.38
N VAL A 240 -3.15 -5.95 -23.61
CA VAL A 240 -4.32 -6.24 -22.77
C VAL A 240 -3.90 -6.64 -21.36
N TYR A 241 -2.91 -7.53 -21.22
CA TYR A 241 -2.41 -7.95 -19.92
C TYR A 241 -1.75 -6.80 -19.15
N ALA A 242 -0.93 -5.99 -19.83
CA ALA A 242 -0.31 -4.81 -19.22
C ALA A 242 -1.37 -3.79 -18.76
N GLY A 243 -2.37 -3.50 -19.59
CA GLY A 243 -3.48 -2.61 -19.25
C GLY A 243 -4.26 -3.11 -18.03
N TYR A 244 -4.56 -4.41 -17.98
CA TYR A 244 -5.18 -5.04 -16.81
C TYR A 244 -4.32 -4.92 -15.55
N THR A 245 -3.02 -5.20 -15.65
CA THR A 245 -2.10 -5.16 -14.51
C THR A 245 -1.96 -3.74 -13.96
N ILE A 246 -1.84 -2.74 -14.85
CA ILE A 246 -1.79 -1.33 -14.48
C ILE A 246 -3.10 -0.90 -13.80
N GLY A 247 -4.26 -1.28 -14.37
CA GLY A 247 -5.57 -0.97 -13.78
C GLY A 247 -5.73 -1.57 -12.40
N MET A 248 -5.41 -2.87 -12.24
CA MET A 248 -5.46 -3.56 -10.96
C MET A 248 -4.53 -2.93 -9.92
N PHE A 249 -3.31 -2.56 -10.32
CA PHE A 249 -2.36 -1.89 -9.45
C PHE A 249 -2.91 -0.54 -8.97
N ARG A 250 -3.44 0.25 -9.90
CA ARG A 250 -4.03 1.55 -9.62
C ARG A 250 -5.21 1.42 -8.63
N ASP A 251 -6.11 0.47 -8.85
CA ASP A 251 -7.29 0.29 -8.00
C ASP A 251 -6.90 -0.11 -6.56
N VAL A 252 -5.99 -1.08 -6.42
CA VAL A 252 -5.49 -1.51 -5.10
C VAL A 252 -4.72 -0.38 -4.40
N TRP A 253 -3.89 0.35 -5.14
CA TRP A 253 -3.13 1.47 -4.61
C TRP A 253 -4.06 2.59 -4.12
N LEU A 254 -5.05 2.97 -4.93
CA LEU A 254 -6.03 4.00 -4.57
C LEU A 254 -6.84 3.61 -3.33
N ASP A 255 -7.23 2.34 -3.22
CA ASP A 255 -7.95 1.84 -2.04
C ASP A 255 -7.11 1.97 -0.77
N VAL A 256 -5.83 1.57 -0.82
CA VAL A 256 -4.89 1.73 0.30
C VAL A 256 -4.68 3.20 0.67
N VAL A 257 -4.45 4.06 -0.33
CA VAL A 257 -4.23 5.50 -0.11
C VAL A 257 -5.49 6.16 0.47
N ARG A 258 -6.66 5.82 -0.07
CA ARG A 258 -7.94 6.32 0.42
C ARG A 258 -8.21 5.89 1.87
N HIS A 259 -7.98 4.62 2.19
CA HIS A 259 -8.13 4.11 3.56
C HIS A 259 -7.19 4.84 4.54
N ASN A 260 -5.94 5.04 4.16
CA ASN A 260 -4.97 5.79 4.96
C ASN A 260 -5.42 7.25 5.15
N ALA A 261 -5.93 7.90 4.10
CA ALA A 261 -6.43 9.26 4.17
C ALA A 261 -7.65 9.39 5.10
N VAL A 262 -8.56 8.41 5.09
CA VAL A 262 -9.71 8.37 6.02
C VAL A 262 -9.24 8.30 7.47
N VAL A 263 -8.26 7.44 7.78
CA VAL A 263 -7.71 7.32 9.15
C VAL A 263 -7.08 8.64 9.61
N LEU A 264 -6.28 9.27 8.75
CA LEU A 264 -5.66 10.57 9.04
C LEU A 264 -6.71 11.66 9.21
N ALA A 265 -7.69 11.71 8.30
CA ALA A 265 -8.80 12.65 8.36
C ALA A 265 -9.59 12.51 9.67
N THR A 266 -9.85 11.28 10.11
CA THR A 266 -10.53 10.99 11.39
C THR A 266 -9.71 11.47 12.59
N GLY A 267 -8.38 11.30 12.56
CA GLY A 267 -7.50 11.84 13.60
C GLY A 267 -7.55 13.36 13.67
N LEU A 268 -7.47 14.05 12.53
CA LEU A 268 -7.61 15.51 12.43
C LEU A 268 -9.01 15.97 12.86
N GLN A 269 -10.06 15.28 12.40
CA GLN A 269 -11.45 15.55 12.78
C GLN A 269 -11.64 15.53 14.29
N ARG A 270 -11.19 14.48 15.00
CA ARG A 270 -11.30 14.38 16.46
C ARG A 270 -10.58 15.53 17.17
N GLY A 271 -9.41 15.91 16.65
CA GLY A 271 -8.67 17.07 17.17
C GLY A 271 -9.45 18.37 17.03
N LEU A 272 -10.03 18.63 15.85
CA LEU A 272 -10.87 19.79 15.58
C LEU A 272 -12.17 19.76 16.35
N ASP A 273 -12.88 18.62 16.41
CA ASP A 273 -14.12 18.46 17.16
C ASP A 273 -13.95 18.70 18.64
N ARG A 274 -12.80 18.31 19.23
CA ARG A 274 -12.48 18.62 20.63
C ARG A 274 -12.38 20.13 20.86
N VAL A 275 -11.75 20.87 19.93
CA VAL A 275 -11.64 22.32 20.02
C VAL A 275 -13.00 22.99 19.79
N LEU A 276 -13.78 22.50 18.83
CA LEU A 276 -15.15 22.98 18.59
C LEU A 276 -16.09 22.70 19.76
N GLY A 277 -15.83 21.62 20.52
CA GLY A 277 -16.57 21.25 21.74
C GLY A 277 -16.41 22.29 22.86
N TYR A 278 -15.36 23.11 22.84
CA TYR A 278 -15.21 24.26 23.75
C TYR A 278 -16.04 25.50 23.34
N GLY A 279 -16.91 25.37 22.33
CA GLY A 279 -17.78 26.46 21.88
C GLY A 279 -17.17 27.42 20.86
N LEU A 280 -16.02 27.10 20.30
CA LEU A 280 -15.38 27.84 19.20
C LEU A 280 -16.08 27.55 17.89
N GLU A 281 -16.17 28.58 17.03
CA GLU A 281 -16.66 28.42 15.65
C GLU A 281 -15.51 28.15 14.68
N LEU A 282 -15.82 27.51 13.53
CA LEU A 282 -14.80 27.13 12.55
C LEU A 282 -13.98 28.31 12.05
N HIS A 283 -14.59 29.48 11.88
CA HIS A 283 -13.89 30.69 11.42
C HIS A 283 -12.96 31.33 12.46
N GLN A 284 -13.11 30.94 13.75
CA GLN A 284 -12.28 31.43 14.85
C GLN A 284 -11.03 30.58 15.07
N LEU A 285 -10.94 29.41 14.42
CA LEU A 285 -9.80 28.50 14.56
C LEU A 285 -8.53 29.15 13.95
N ARG A 286 -7.57 29.45 14.82
CA ARG A 286 -6.25 29.96 14.39
C ARG A 286 -5.19 28.89 14.44
N GLY A 287 -4.27 28.90 13.48
CA GLY A 287 -3.15 27.95 13.43
C GLY A 287 -3.46 26.60 12.81
N VAL A 288 -4.67 26.43 12.25
CA VAL A 288 -5.07 25.21 11.51
C VAL A 288 -4.22 25.05 10.26
N ASP A 289 -3.78 26.17 9.64
CA ASP A 289 -2.82 26.21 8.53
C ASP A 289 -1.53 25.47 8.85
N ARG A 290 -0.97 25.70 10.04
CA ARG A 290 0.26 25.03 10.49
C ARG A 290 0.05 23.55 10.74
N LEU A 291 -1.11 23.17 11.30
CA LEU A 291 -1.48 21.77 11.50
C LEU A 291 -1.60 21.05 10.15
N PHE A 292 -2.33 21.61 9.21
CA PHE A 292 -2.52 21.06 7.88
C PHE A 292 -1.20 20.97 7.11
N SER A 293 -0.40 22.05 7.11
CA SER A 293 0.92 22.04 6.49
C SER A 293 1.83 20.95 7.04
N ARG A 294 1.89 20.76 8.36
CA ARG A 294 2.66 19.69 8.98
C ARG A 294 2.16 18.32 8.54
N THR A 295 0.84 18.14 8.46
CA THR A 295 0.23 16.87 8.03
C THR A 295 0.59 16.57 6.58
N ILE A 296 0.47 17.55 5.67
CA ILE A 296 0.82 17.37 4.25
C ILE A 296 2.31 17.03 4.08
N HIS A 297 3.20 17.72 4.82
CA HIS A 297 4.64 17.39 4.75
C HIS A 297 4.97 16.02 5.33
N ALA A 298 4.21 15.55 6.33
CA ALA A 298 4.38 14.21 6.89
C ALA A 298 3.81 13.11 5.97
N TYR A 299 2.83 13.47 5.11
CA TYR A 299 2.13 12.54 4.22
C TYR A 299 2.10 13.09 2.79
N PRO A 300 3.14 12.86 1.98
CA PRO A 300 3.27 13.42 0.63
C PRO A 300 2.16 13.00 -0.34
N LEU A 301 1.38 11.97 0.00
CA LEU A 301 0.23 11.51 -0.80
C LEU A 301 -1.01 12.40 -0.64
N ILE A 302 -1.00 13.34 0.32
CA ILE A 302 -2.07 14.31 0.52
C ILE A 302 -1.68 15.57 -0.24
N GLY A 303 -2.40 15.87 -1.32
CA GLY A 303 -2.15 17.07 -2.13
C GLY A 303 -2.63 18.35 -1.47
N SER A 304 -3.82 18.33 -0.84
CA SER A 304 -4.33 19.46 -0.05
C SER A 304 -5.30 19.01 1.04
N ILE A 305 -5.44 19.87 2.06
CA ILE A 305 -6.41 19.73 3.15
C ILE A 305 -7.21 21.03 3.21
N ALA A 306 -8.53 20.92 3.22
CA ALA A 306 -9.43 22.05 3.30
C ALA A 306 -10.43 21.94 4.45
N LEU A 307 -10.73 23.07 5.04
CA LEU A 307 -11.82 23.27 6.00
C LEU A 307 -12.99 23.92 5.28
N VAL A 308 -14.11 23.21 5.24
CA VAL A 308 -15.31 23.62 4.50
C VAL A 308 -16.43 23.94 5.49
N ALA A 309 -17.07 25.10 5.34
CA ALA A 309 -18.21 25.45 6.16
C ALA A 309 -19.48 24.67 5.78
N SER A 310 -20.51 24.71 6.61
CA SER A 310 -21.79 24.00 6.37
C SER A 310 -22.52 24.50 5.11
N ASP A 311 -22.22 25.70 4.62
CA ASP A 311 -22.75 26.28 3.38
C ASP A 311 -21.92 25.89 2.13
N GLY A 312 -20.90 25.03 2.29
CA GLY A 312 -20.03 24.59 1.21
C GLY A 312 -18.88 25.52 0.87
N ARG A 313 -18.73 26.67 1.56
CA ARG A 313 -17.59 27.57 1.33
C ARG A 313 -16.32 27.00 1.96
N VAL A 314 -15.23 27.05 1.22
CA VAL A 314 -13.91 26.74 1.75
C VAL A 314 -13.45 27.90 2.63
N LEU A 315 -13.29 27.63 3.92
CA LEU A 315 -12.79 28.60 4.90
C LEU A 315 -11.26 28.71 4.83
N GLN A 316 -10.62 27.57 4.67
CA GLN A 316 -9.16 27.49 4.61
C GLN A 316 -8.74 26.26 3.81
N GLU A 317 -7.77 26.42 2.93
CA GLU A 317 -7.14 25.34 2.21
C GLU A 317 -5.62 25.48 2.30
N VAL A 318 -4.94 24.37 2.49
CA VAL A 318 -3.48 24.29 2.52
C VAL A 318 -3.06 23.18 1.57
N ASP A 319 -2.08 23.46 0.71
CA ASP A 319 -1.41 22.50 -0.13
C ASP A 319 0.07 22.37 0.25
N ALA A 320 0.83 21.58 -0.50
CA ALA A 320 2.28 21.39 -0.28
C ALA A 320 3.08 22.69 -0.44
N ARG A 321 2.51 23.73 -1.07
CA ARG A 321 3.13 25.04 -1.31
C ARG A 321 2.73 26.08 -0.27
N GLY A 322 1.74 25.79 0.56
CA GLY A 322 1.24 26.65 1.62
C GLY A 322 -0.25 26.93 1.54
N SER A 323 -0.73 27.97 2.24
CA SER A 323 -2.16 28.34 2.25
C SER A 323 -2.61 28.81 0.86
N VAL A 324 -3.64 28.20 0.33
CA VAL A 324 -4.25 28.53 -0.98
C VAL A 324 -5.40 29.50 -0.75
N THR A 325 -5.32 30.67 -1.36
CA THR A 325 -6.40 31.67 -1.35
C THR A 325 -7.06 31.71 -2.73
N GLY A 326 -8.33 31.35 -2.86
CA GLY A 326 -9.13 31.44 -4.09
C GLY A 326 -9.48 30.11 -4.73
N ASP A 327 -10.38 30.07 -5.69
CA ASP A 327 -10.89 28.97 -6.57
C ASP A 327 -10.92 27.48 -6.04
N ALA A 328 -10.74 27.30 -4.74
CA ALA A 328 -10.70 26.00 -4.08
C ALA A 328 -12.03 25.23 -4.19
N GLN A 329 -13.12 25.94 -4.27
CA GLN A 329 -14.47 25.38 -4.32
C GLN A 329 -14.70 24.49 -5.56
N ARG A 330 -14.08 24.83 -6.70
CA ARG A 330 -14.16 23.99 -7.93
C ARG A 330 -13.33 22.72 -7.86
N ARG A 331 -12.20 22.74 -7.15
CA ARG A 331 -11.27 21.60 -7.11
C ARG A 331 -11.77 20.43 -6.29
N PHE A 332 -12.53 20.67 -5.22
CA PHE A 332 -13.08 19.63 -4.37
C PHE A 332 -14.34 18.96 -4.97
N ALA A 333 -15.05 19.66 -5.87
CA ALA A 333 -16.25 19.13 -6.52
C ALA A 333 -15.97 18.26 -7.74
N ASP A 334 -14.82 18.46 -8.40
CA ASP A 334 -14.56 17.91 -9.73
C ASP A 334 -14.03 16.47 -9.75
N ASP A 335 -13.53 15.92 -8.64
CA ASP A 335 -13.01 14.55 -8.61
C ASP A 335 -13.31 13.80 -7.30
N PRO A 336 -14.51 13.20 -7.18
CA PRO A 336 -14.90 12.48 -5.98
C PRO A 336 -14.06 11.23 -5.68
N GLY A 337 -13.30 10.72 -6.67
CA GLY A 337 -12.44 9.56 -6.51
C GLY A 337 -11.19 9.83 -5.65
N TYR A 338 -10.74 11.07 -5.62
CA TYR A 338 -9.51 11.50 -4.93
C TYR A 338 -9.77 12.39 -3.72
N THR A 339 -11.02 12.52 -3.27
CA THR A 339 -11.39 13.38 -2.15
C THR A 339 -12.02 12.57 -1.02
N VAL A 340 -11.54 12.79 0.21
CA VAL A 340 -12.10 12.26 1.45
C VAL A 340 -12.70 13.43 2.23
N SER A 341 -14.00 13.39 2.52
CA SER A 341 -14.70 14.43 3.29
C SER A 341 -15.31 13.82 4.56
N LEU A 342 -15.04 14.45 5.69
CA LEU A 342 -15.58 14.06 7.01
C LEU A 342 -16.31 15.24 7.64
N PRO A 343 -17.54 15.02 8.18
CA PRO A 343 -18.31 16.07 8.85
C PRO A 343 -17.62 16.51 10.15
N LEU A 344 -17.72 17.79 10.48
CA LEU A 344 -17.24 18.38 11.74
C LEU A 344 -18.43 18.81 12.60
N GLY A 345 -18.32 18.58 13.92
CA GLY A 345 -19.33 19.03 14.89
C GLY A 345 -20.30 17.95 15.37
N GLY A 346 -20.04 16.65 15.06
CA GLY A 346 -20.89 15.52 15.48
C GLY A 346 -22.11 15.26 14.60
N PRO A 347 -22.82 14.13 14.83
CA PRO A 347 -23.91 13.68 13.95
C PRO A 347 -25.14 14.60 13.93
N ASP A 348 -25.40 15.35 15.00
CA ASP A 348 -26.62 16.14 15.15
C ASP A 348 -26.48 17.63 14.75
N ALA A 349 -25.25 18.13 14.56
CA ALA A 349 -24.99 19.53 14.22
C ALA A 349 -23.72 19.65 13.37
N SER A 350 -23.81 19.26 12.08
CA SER A 350 -22.71 19.49 11.14
C SER A 350 -22.39 20.98 11.03
N ARG A 351 -21.29 21.42 11.65
CA ARG A 351 -20.77 22.79 11.56
C ARG A 351 -19.99 23.04 10.29
N GLY A 352 -19.61 21.96 9.58
CA GLY A 352 -18.85 21.98 8.35
C GLY A 352 -18.23 20.62 8.05
N ALA A 353 -17.20 20.58 7.21
CA ALA A 353 -16.50 19.38 6.83
C ALA A 353 -14.98 19.61 6.74
N LEU A 354 -14.23 18.57 7.03
CA LEU A 354 -12.81 18.45 6.72
C LEU A 354 -12.68 17.67 5.41
N ALA A 355 -12.07 18.25 4.39
CA ALA A 355 -11.86 17.63 3.10
C ALA A 355 -10.37 17.44 2.83
N LEU A 356 -9.96 16.23 2.47
CA LEU A 356 -8.61 15.89 2.06
C LEU A 356 -8.61 15.49 0.59
N ARG A 357 -7.72 16.08 -0.18
CA ARG A 357 -7.47 15.70 -1.57
C ARG A 357 -6.18 14.91 -1.66
N LEU A 358 -6.27 13.79 -2.38
CA LEU A 358 -5.13 12.92 -2.64
C LEU A 358 -4.44 13.36 -3.94
N ASP A 359 -3.10 13.35 -3.96
CA ASP A 359 -2.33 13.46 -5.20
C ASP A 359 -2.35 12.10 -5.90
N GLY A 360 -2.85 12.10 -7.15
CA GLY A 360 -3.03 10.92 -7.99
C GLY A 360 -1.81 10.58 -8.84
#